data_23f8eaecd9b1ca5b1a3250156883bddd
#
_entry.id   23f8eaecd9b1ca5b1a3250156883bddd
#
_cell.length_a   1.000
_cell.length_b   1.000
_cell.length_c   1.000
_cell.angle_alpha   90.00
_cell.angle_beta   90.00
_cell.angle_gamma   90.00
#
_symmetry.space_group_name_H-M   'P 1'
#
loop_
_entity.id
_entity.type
_entity.pdbx_description
1 polymer ?
#
loop_
_entity_poly.entity_id
_entity_poly.type
_entity_poly.pdbx_seq_one_letter_code
_entity_poly.pdbx_strand_id
1 'polypeptide(L)'
;MIDVDVTQMLGDFRLEVAFQADAPIVGLFGRSGAGKTSLVNTLAGIARPLRGRIVVNSETLFDSERGVDLPPERRRLGYVFQDDLLFPHLNVEANLLYGFHRARAAARVIEPQHIIDLLGLRRLLHRLPDALSGGEKQRVAIGRALLAQPRLLLMDEPLASLDVARRDEVLRYIELLRDDLAIPIVYVSHSVAEITRLADTVVILSDGKAIAVGDVDEVMGRLDLRPQTGRYEAGAVIDTVVAGHDTEYGLTTLRFDGGELTVPNVEALVGERVRVRVRARDVALALTRPVGLSVINVLPGTLVAIADPGGPIVEIQLRVGAASLVARITKRSRVDLGLAEGQQIYALVKAVSFDRRSVGYA
;
A
#
# COMPACT_ATOMS: atom_id res chain seq x y z
N MET A 1 16.84 -0.14 4.18
CA MET A 1 16.57 1.02 5.05
C MET A 1 16.58 2.31 4.23
N ILE A 2 15.56 3.15 4.41
CA ILE A 2 15.43 4.50 3.80
C ILE A 2 15.40 5.49 4.95
N ASP A 3 16.29 6.51 4.91
CA ASP A 3 16.37 7.57 5.91
C ASP A 3 16.31 8.92 5.17
N VAL A 4 15.28 9.70 5.47
CA VAL A 4 14.96 10.95 4.78
C VAL A 4 14.72 12.03 5.83
N ASP A 5 15.45 13.12 5.72
CA ASP A 5 15.19 14.38 6.42
C ASP A 5 15.49 15.52 5.45
N VAL A 6 14.46 16.12 4.87
CA VAL A 6 14.61 17.12 3.80
C VAL A 6 13.66 18.30 3.97
N THR A 7 14.17 19.47 3.63
CA THR A 7 13.37 20.69 3.47
C THR A 7 13.51 21.18 2.03
N GLN A 8 12.40 21.45 1.36
CA GLN A 8 12.35 21.96 -0.01
C GLN A 8 11.29 23.05 -0.15
N MET A 9 11.55 24.05 -0.99
CA MET A 9 10.55 25.05 -1.39
C MET A 9 10.15 24.83 -2.84
N LEU A 10 8.86 24.82 -3.11
CA LEU A 10 8.26 24.64 -4.44
C LEU A 10 7.28 25.80 -4.67
N GLY A 11 7.79 26.94 -5.11
CA GLY A 11 7.06 28.20 -5.03
C GLY A 11 6.73 28.53 -3.59
N ASP A 12 5.45 28.72 -3.28
CA ASP A 12 4.96 28.99 -1.92
C ASP A 12 4.77 27.73 -1.06
N PHE A 13 4.86 26.53 -1.68
CA PHE A 13 4.69 25.26 -0.97
C PHE A 13 6.00 24.82 -0.32
N ARG A 14 5.95 24.56 0.99
CA ARG A 14 7.08 24.05 1.77
C ARG A 14 6.91 22.57 2.05
N LEU A 15 7.83 21.76 1.53
CA LEU A 15 7.97 20.35 1.88
C LEU A 15 9.01 20.24 3.01
N GLU A 16 8.61 19.66 4.14
CA GLU A 16 9.47 19.43 5.31
C GLU A 16 9.15 18.03 5.85
N VAL A 17 9.92 17.04 5.43
CA VAL A 17 9.62 15.62 5.66
C VAL A 17 10.82 14.93 6.28
N ALA A 18 10.59 14.29 7.43
CA ALA A 18 11.56 13.44 8.09
C ALA A 18 10.93 12.10 8.44
N PHE A 19 11.55 10.99 8.00
CA PHE A 19 11.16 9.64 8.38
C PHE A 19 12.30 8.65 8.15
N GLN A 20 12.22 7.52 8.87
CA GLN A 20 13.05 6.34 8.66
C GLN A 20 12.14 5.13 8.46
N ALA A 21 12.47 4.27 7.50
CA ALA A 21 11.75 3.05 7.24
C ALA A 21 12.71 1.94 6.80
N ASP A 22 12.52 0.76 7.35
CA ASP A 22 13.25 -0.45 6.99
C ASP A 22 12.26 -1.56 6.67
N ALA A 23 11.59 -1.40 5.54
CA ALA A 23 10.50 -2.26 5.10
C ALA A 23 10.64 -2.54 3.60
N PRO A 24 10.19 -3.72 3.11
CA PRO A 24 10.14 -4.04 1.70
C PRO A 24 9.35 -3.02 0.88
N ILE A 25 8.17 -2.63 1.37
CA ILE A 25 7.36 -1.58 0.73
C ILE A 25 7.02 -0.47 1.73
N VAL A 26 7.45 0.75 1.39
CA VAL A 26 7.10 1.98 2.12
C VAL A 26 6.01 2.72 1.34
N GLY A 27 4.81 2.76 1.88
CA GLY A 27 3.67 3.48 1.31
C GLY A 27 3.74 4.98 1.63
N LEU A 28 3.73 5.84 0.62
CA LEU A 28 3.52 7.28 0.79
C LEU A 28 2.05 7.61 0.53
N PHE A 29 1.32 7.93 1.57
CA PHE A 29 -0.11 8.22 1.51
C PHE A 29 -0.41 9.68 1.84
N GLY A 30 -1.42 10.25 1.19
CA GLY A 30 -1.89 11.61 1.47
C GLY A 30 -2.79 12.12 0.36
N ARG A 31 -3.51 13.21 0.63
CA ARG A 31 -4.38 13.84 -0.36
C ARG A 31 -3.59 14.38 -1.56
N SER A 32 -4.29 14.66 -2.65
CA SER A 32 -3.70 15.40 -3.77
C SER A 32 -3.14 16.74 -3.26
N GLY A 33 -1.93 17.11 -3.70
CA GLY A 33 -1.25 18.31 -3.23
C GLY A 33 -0.48 18.17 -1.91
N ALA A 34 -0.51 17.03 -1.21
CA ALA A 34 0.22 16.83 0.05
C ALA A 34 1.75 16.82 -0.09
N GLY A 35 2.30 16.80 -1.32
CA GLY A 35 3.74 16.80 -1.58
C GLY A 35 4.34 15.42 -1.91
N LYS A 36 3.52 14.38 -2.15
CA LYS A 36 3.99 13.02 -2.43
C LYS A 36 4.93 12.95 -3.63
N THR A 37 4.49 13.40 -4.80
CA THR A 37 5.30 13.45 -6.03
C THR A 37 6.55 14.30 -5.86
N SER A 38 6.44 15.42 -5.12
CA SER A 38 7.59 16.29 -4.83
C SER A 38 8.65 15.55 -4.01
N LEU A 39 8.24 14.79 -3.01
CA LEU A 39 9.14 13.96 -2.21
C LEU A 39 9.81 12.87 -3.07
N VAL A 40 9.04 12.18 -3.92
CA VAL A 40 9.59 11.15 -4.83
C VAL A 40 10.58 11.76 -5.82
N ASN A 41 10.28 12.93 -6.40
CA ASN A 41 11.19 13.66 -7.28
C ASN A 41 12.47 14.08 -6.54
N THR A 42 12.37 14.44 -5.27
CA THR A 42 13.51 14.76 -4.41
C THR A 42 14.37 13.51 -4.16
N LEU A 43 13.76 12.37 -3.85
CA LEU A 43 14.46 11.09 -3.72
C LEU A 43 15.16 10.69 -5.03
N ALA A 44 14.49 10.86 -6.16
CA ALA A 44 15.03 10.56 -7.49
C ALA A 44 16.18 11.51 -7.91
N GLY A 45 16.32 12.67 -7.26
CA GLY A 45 17.30 13.70 -7.64
C GLY A 45 16.86 14.58 -8.80
N ILE A 46 15.59 14.48 -9.21
CA ILE A 46 14.96 15.34 -10.22
C ILE A 46 14.75 16.76 -9.63
N ALA A 47 14.42 16.80 -8.34
CA ALA A 47 14.28 18.03 -7.60
C ALA A 47 15.32 18.08 -6.47
N ARG A 48 15.97 19.25 -6.29
CA ARG A 48 17.00 19.42 -5.28
C ARG A 48 16.41 20.03 -4.01
N PRO A 49 16.59 19.40 -2.83
CA PRO A 49 16.16 20.01 -1.57
C PRO A 49 17.07 21.20 -1.20
N LEU A 50 16.54 22.14 -0.38
CA LEU A 50 17.32 23.24 0.16
C LEU A 50 18.34 22.75 1.18
N ARG A 51 17.93 21.81 2.04
CA ARG A 51 18.77 21.25 3.10
C ARG A 51 18.26 19.87 3.50
N GLY A 52 19.12 19.16 4.20
CA GLY A 52 18.79 17.88 4.81
C GLY A 52 19.65 16.75 4.30
N ARG A 53 19.15 15.52 4.44
CA ARG A 53 19.86 14.29 4.14
C ARG A 53 18.93 13.24 3.56
N ILE A 54 19.43 12.47 2.60
CA ILE A 54 18.77 11.29 2.02
C ILE A 54 19.76 10.15 2.00
N VAL A 55 19.41 9.04 2.65
CA VAL A 55 20.20 7.81 2.67
C VAL A 55 19.33 6.64 2.24
N VAL A 56 19.81 5.82 1.32
CA VAL A 56 19.16 4.61 0.84
C VAL A 56 20.16 3.46 0.91
N ASN A 57 19.82 2.39 1.63
CA ASN A 57 20.68 1.22 1.81
C ASN A 57 22.12 1.59 2.19
N SER A 58 22.27 2.45 3.22
CA SER A 58 23.52 2.96 3.77
C SER A 58 24.33 3.86 2.81
N GLU A 59 23.83 4.18 1.62
CA GLU A 59 24.47 5.15 0.72
C GLU A 59 23.78 6.52 0.83
N THR A 60 24.58 7.56 1.06
CA THR A 60 24.14 8.94 1.07
C THR A 60 23.93 9.45 -0.35
N LEU A 61 22.68 9.75 -0.70
CA LEU A 61 22.31 10.31 -2.01
C LEU A 61 22.36 11.83 -2.03
N PHE A 62 22.01 12.43 -0.89
CA PHE A 62 22.05 13.87 -0.66
C PHE A 62 22.43 14.14 0.79
N ASP A 63 23.28 15.11 1.01
CA ASP A 63 23.61 15.65 2.35
C ASP A 63 24.11 17.10 2.18
N SER A 64 23.30 18.06 2.63
CA SER A 64 23.60 19.49 2.48
C SER A 64 24.78 19.94 3.34
N GLU A 65 25.05 19.28 4.48
CA GLU A 65 26.15 19.63 5.38
C GLU A 65 27.49 19.10 4.85
N ARG A 66 27.45 17.92 4.22
CA ARG A 66 28.63 17.26 3.65
C ARG A 66 28.88 17.61 2.19
N GLY A 67 28.00 18.40 1.57
CA GLY A 67 28.10 18.77 0.16
C GLY A 67 27.89 17.58 -0.80
N VAL A 68 27.18 16.54 -0.37
CA VAL A 68 26.85 15.37 -1.21
C VAL A 68 25.56 15.66 -1.96
N ASP A 69 25.60 15.57 -3.29
CA ASP A 69 24.41 15.68 -4.14
C ASP A 69 24.59 14.79 -5.38
N LEU A 70 24.14 13.54 -5.29
CA LEU A 70 24.25 12.63 -6.41
C LEU A 70 23.21 12.96 -7.46
N PRO A 71 23.60 13.16 -8.72
CA PRO A 71 22.66 13.37 -9.81
C PRO A 71 21.82 12.10 -10.06
N PRO A 72 20.63 12.21 -10.69
CA PRO A 72 19.67 11.10 -10.84
C PRO A 72 20.29 9.80 -11.38
N GLU A 73 21.12 9.89 -12.41
CA GLU A 73 21.76 8.72 -13.05
C GLU A 73 22.76 7.98 -12.14
N ARG A 74 23.27 8.63 -11.09
CA ARG A 74 24.16 8.02 -10.10
C ARG A 74 23.43 7.47 -8.88
N ARG A 75 22.19 7.87 -8.66
CA ARG A 75 21.37 7.37 -7.53
C ARG A 75 20.94 5.90 -7.70
N ARG A 76 20.98 5.38 -8.94
CA ARG A 76 20.56 4.01 -9.26
C ARG A 76 19.18 3.69 -8.73
N LEU A 77 18.22 4.56 -9.00
CA LEU A 77 16.82 4.38 -8.64
C LEU A 77 16.02 4.02 -9.89
N GLY A 78 15.08 3.09 -9.75
CA GLY A 78 14.03 2.85 -10.75
C GLY A 78 12.88 3.79 -10.49
N TYR A 79 12.34 4.45 -11.52
CA TYR A 79 11.18 5.33 -11.36
C TYR A 79 10.08 4.91 -12.32
N VAL A 80 8.94 4.54 -11.75
CA VAL A 80 7.68 4.33 -12.46
C VAL A 80 6.81 5.55 -12.22
N PHE A 81 6.62 6.35 -13.25
CA PHE A 81 5.83 7.57 -13.21
C PHE A 81 4.33 7.27 -13.26
N GLN A 82 3.51 8.26 -12.91
CA GLN A 82 2.05 8.19 -13.02
C GLN A 82 1.60 7.94 -14.45
N ASP A 83 2.24 8.62 -15.43
CA ASP A 83 2.14 8.29 -16.84
C ASP A 83 3.19 7.25 -17.21
N ASP A 84 2.87 6.29 -18.06
CA ASP A 84 3.74 5.15 -18.38
C ASP A 84 5.09 5.57 -18.96
N LEU A 85 5.16 6.72 -19.64
CA LEU A 85 6.34 7.34 -20.26
C LEU A 85 7.22 6.33 -21.02
N LEU A 86 6.61 5.38 -21.72
CA LEU A 86 7.34 4.46 -22.59
C LEU A 86 7.93 5.19 -23.79
N PHE A 87 9.06 4.72 -24.30
CA PHE A 87 9.63 5.24 -25.55
C PHE A 87 8.74 4.81 -26.72
N PRO A 88 8.01 5.74 -27.38
CA PRO A 88 6.99 5.38 -28.34
C PRO A 88 7.55 4.76 -29.63
N HIS A 89 8.81 5.05 -29.95
CA HIS A 89 9.52 4.55 -31.12
C HIS A 89 10.22 3.20 -30.89
N LEU A 90 10.19 2.68 -29.68
CA LEU A 90 10.80 1.39 -29.31
C LEU A 90 9.68 0.37 -29.02
N ASN A 91 9.87 -0.87 -29.47
CA ASN A 91 8.99 -1.97 -29.06
C ASN A 91 9.16 -2.29 -27.57
N VAL A 92 8.34 -3.19 -27.03
CA VAL A 92 8.37 -3.59 -25.62
C VAL A 92 9.73 -4.12 -25.23
N GLU A 93 10.33 -5.01 -26.03
CA GLU A 93 11.65 -5.59 -25.74
C GLU A 93 12.73 -4.51 -25.64
N ALA A 94 12.79 -3.59 -26.58
CA ALA A 94 13.75 -2.49 -26.57
C ALA A 94 13.50 -1.49 -25.43
N ASN A 95 12.22 -1.25 -25.05
CA ASN A 95 11.89 -0.48 -23.86
C ASN A 95 12.43 -1.15 -22.60
N LEU A 96 12.18 -2.44 -22.41
CA LEU A 96 12.64 -3.23 -21.27
C LEU A 96 14.14 -3.23 -21.13
N LEU A 97 14.86 -3.51 -22.23
CA LEU A 97 16.31 -3.64 -22.24
C LEU A 97 17.06 -2.31 -22.26
N TYR A 98 16.37 -1.19 -22.39
CA TYR A 98 16.99 0.13 -22.52
C TYR A 98 17.94 0.48 -21.38
N GLY A 99 17.50 0.27 -20.13
CA GLY A 99 18.30 0.48 -18.92
C GLY A 99 19.33 -0.64 -18.70
N PHE A 100 18.95 -1.88 -19.00
CA PHE A 100 19.77 -3.06 -18.81
C PHE A 100 21.10 -2.97 -19.57
N HIS A 101 21.07 -2.55 -20.82
CA HIS A 101 22.28 -2.40 -21.61
C HIS A 101 23.22 -1.29 -21.11
N ARG A 102 22.69 -0.31 -20.38
CA ARG A 102 23.46 0.80 -19.78
C ARG A 102 24.00 0.48 -18.38
N ALA A 103 23.41 -0.50 -17.70
CA ALA A 103 23.89 -0.95 -16.42
C ALA A 103 25.26 -1.63 -16.55
N ARG A 104 26.17 -1.36 -15.60
CA ARG A 104 27.47 -2.02 -15.55
C ARG A 104 27.26 -3.54 -15.43
N ALA A 105 28.05 -4.34 -16.16
CA ALA A 105 27.91 -5.80 -16.17
C ALA A 105 27.94 -6.41 -14.75
N ALA A 106 28.82 -5.94 -13.87
CA ALA A 106 28.90 -6.38 -12.48
C ALA A 106 27.70 -6.02 -11.61
N ALA A 107 26.82 -5.12 -12.08
CA ALA A 107 25.62 -4.72 -11.36
C ALA A 107 24.35 -5.41 -11.90
N ARG A 108 24.45 -6.24 -12.93
CA ARG A 108 23.32 -6.97 -13.52
C ARG A 108 23.03 -8.22 -12.72
N VAL A 109 22.10 -8.07 -11.79
CA VAL A 109 21.62 -9.17 -10.93
C VAL A 109 20.24 -9.63 -11.39
N ILE A 110 19.41 -8.69 -11.86
CA ILE A 110 18.05 -8.97 -12.33
C ILE A 110 18.13 -9.38 -13.81
N GLU A 111 17.76 -10.62 -14.09
CA GLU A 111 17.80 -11.17 -15.44
C GLU A 111 16.57 -10.78 -16.26
N PRO A 112 16.73 -10.33 -17.52
CA PRO A 112 15.61 -9.88 -18.36
C PRO A 112 14.52 -10.95 -18.53
N GLN A 113 14.94 -12.21 -18.74
CA GLN A 113 14.00 -13.30 -18.97
C GLN A 113 13.07 -13.51 -17.76
N HIS A 114 13.63 -13.43 -16.56
CA HIS A 114 12.89 -13.56 -15.32
C HIS A 114 11.79 -12.48 -15.20
N ILE A 115 12.13 -11.23 -15.43
CA ILE A 115 11.17 -10.10 -15.39
C ILE A 115 10.10 -10.20 -16.50
N ILE A 116 10.49 -10.63 -17.71
CA ILE A 116 9.57 -10.84 -18.83
C ILE A 116 8.51 -11.91 -18.47
N ASP A 117 8.94 -12.99 -17.83
CA ASP A 117 8.06 -14.08 -17.44
C ASP A 117 7.19 -13.68 -16.24
N LEU A 118 7.80 -13.10 -15.21
CA LEU A 118 7.11 -12.64 -13.99
C LEU A 118 5.99 -11.63 -14.30
N LEU A 119 6.24 -10.68 -15.22
CA LEU A 119 5.26 -9.67 -15.62
C LEU A 119 4.36 -10.10 -16.80
N GLY A 120 4.50 -11.34 -17.28
CA GLY A 120 3.68 -11.89 -18.37
C GLY A 120 3.82 -11.15 -19.70
N LEU A 121 5.04 -10.66 -20.03
CA LEU A 121 5.29 -9.78 -21.17
C LEU A 121 5.71 -10.51 -22.45
N ARG A 122 5.97 -11.83 -22.39
CA ARG A 122 6.53 -12.60 -23.50
C ARG A 122 5.79 -12.41 -24.84
N ARG A 123 4.45 -12.35 -24.82
CA ARG A 123 3.63 -12.20 -26.02
C ARG A 123 3.58 -10.77 -26.55
N LEU A 124 4.11 -9.82 -25.79
CA LEU A 124 4.03 -8.39 -26.07
C LEU A 124 5.36 -7.82 -26.62
N LEU A 125 6.46 -8.57 -26.56
CA LEU A 125 7.84 -8.09 -26.81
C LEU A 125 8.00 -7.32 -28.12
N HIS A 126 7.32 -7.72 -29.18
CA HIS A 126 7.44 -7.10 -30.50
C HIS A 126 6.44 -5.97 -30.76
N ARG A 127 5.49 -5.71 -29.81
CA ARG A 127 4.50 -4.65 -29.96
C ARG A 127 5.11 -3.28 -29.68
N LEU A 128 4.56 -2.26 -30.33
CA LEU A 128 4.81 -0.85 -29.97
C LEU A 128 3.88 -0.42 -28.83
N PRO A 129 4.25 0.60 -28.04
CA PRO A 129 3.45 1.09 -26.92
C PRO A 129 2.00 1.43 -27.27
N ASP A 130 1.74 1.97 -28.45
CA ASP A 130 0.39 2.35 -28.90
C ASP A 130 -0.55 1.14 -29.07
N ALA A 131 0.02 -0.06 -29.29
CA ALA A 131 -0.74 -1.30 -29.41
C ALA A 131 -0.99 -2.02 -28.08
N LEU A 132 -0.65 -1.39 -26.94
CA LEU A 132 -0.78 -1.93 -25.61
C LEU A 132 -1.98 -1.33 -24.86
N SER A 133 -2.64 -2.14 -24.04
CA SER A 133 -3.59 -1.64 -23.03
C SER A 133 -2.85 -0.89 -21.92
N GLY A 134 -3.57 -0.06 -21.13
CA GLY A 134 -2.97 0.67 -20.00
C GLY A 134 -2.25 -0.24 -19.00
N GLY A 135 -2.85 -1.38 -18.61
CA GLY A 135 -2.20 -2.34 -17.72
C GLY A 135 -0.96 -3.00 -18.32
N GLU A 136 -0.96 -3.28 -19.64
CA GLU A 136 0.23 -3.79 -20.34
C GLU A 136 1.33 -2.74 -20.39
N LYS A 137 1.01 -1.48 -20.68
CA LYS A 137 1.98 -0.37 -20.63
C LYS A 137 2.59 -0.23 -19.25
N GLN A 138 1.76 -0.30 -18.21
CA GLN A 138 2.22 -0.20 -16.82
C GLN A 138 3.19 -1.33 -16.46
N ARG A 139 2.88 -2.58 -16.84
CA ARG A 139 3.80 -3.71 -16.63
C ARG A 139 5.13 -3.53 -17.37
N VAL A 140 5.10 -3.01 -18.58
CA VAL A 140 6.32 -2.68 -19.33
C VAL A 140 7.12 -1.57 -18.64
N ALA A 141 6.48 -0.52 -18.12
CA ALA A 141 7.14 0.55 -17.38
C ALA A 141 7.80 0.05 -16.10
N ILE A 142 7.12 -0.83 -15.33
CA ILE A 142 7.69 -1.51 -14.16
C ILE A 142 8.90 -2.36 -14.57
N GLY A 143 8.75 -3.21 -15.59
CA GLY A 143 9.85 -4.06 -16.08
C GLY A 143 11.06 -3.26 -16.53
N ARG A 144 10.86 -2.16 -17.25
CA ARG A 144 11.93 -1.26 -17.66
C ARG A 144 12.68 -0.64 -16.48
N ALA A 145 11.93 -0.21 -15.44
CA ALA A 145 12.51 0.35 -14.22
C ALA A 145 13.35 -0.68 -13.46
N LEU A 146 12.89 -1.93 -13.36
CA LEU A 146 13.60 -3.03 -12.71
C LEU A 146 14.84 -3.46 -13.48
N LEU A 147 14.75 -3.57 -14.80
CA LEU A 147 15.89 -3.96 -15.64
C LEU A 147 16.98 -2.90 -15.71
N ALA A 148 16.73 -1.69 -15.26
CA ALA A 148 17.77 -0.70 -15.01
C ALA A 148 18.66 -1.05 -13.79
N GLN A 149 18.40 -2.17 -13.10
CA GLN A 149 19.16 -2.66 -11.93
C GLN A 149 19.16 -1.67 -10.76
N PRO A 150 17.98 -1.23 -10.32
CA PRO A 150 17.88 -0.22 -9.26
C PRO A 150 18.16 -0.83 -7.88
N ARG A 151 18.56 0.03 -6.93
CA ARG A 151 18.66 -0.29 -5.49
C ARG A 151 17.40 0.07 -4.72
N LEU A 152 16.52 0.86 -5.30
CA LEU A 152 15.22 1.29 -4.79
C LEU A 152 14.30 1.55 -5.97
N LEU A 153 13.07 1.08 -5.90
CA LEU A 153 12.04 1.35 -6.90
C LEU A 153 11.07 2.40 -6.37
N LEU A 154 10.90 3.48 -7.11
CA LEU A 154 9.94 4.55 -6.84
C LEU A 154 8.75 4.36 -7.76
N MET A 155 7.54 4.28 -7.21
CA MET A 155 6.30 4.16 -7.97
C MET A 155 5.36 5.31 -7.59
N ASP A 156 5.13 6.26 -8.50
CA ASP A 156 4.29 7.43 -8.23
C ASP A 156 2.90 7.24 -8.85
N GLU A 157 1.91 6.91 -8.03
CA GLU A 157 0.52 6.63 -8.40
C GLU A 157 0.39 5.71 -9.63
N PRO A 158 1.09 4.55 -9.66
CA PRO A 158 1.25 3.76 -10.88
C PRO A 158 -0.05 3.15 -11.41
N LEU A 159 -1.12 3.17 -10.66
CA LEU A 159 -2.40 2.54 -11.02
C LEU A 159 -3.54 3.56 -11.23
N ALA A 160 -3.24 4.85 -11.18
CA ALA A 160 -4.26 5.91 -11.21
C ALA A 160 -5.11 5.90 -12.50
N SER A 161 -4.50 5.57 -13.63
CA SER A 161 -5.14 5.57 -14.96
C SER A 161 -5.85 4.25 -15.31
N LEU A 162 -5.77 3.22 -14.43
CA LEU A 162 -6.29 1.89 -14.71
C LEU A 162 -7.72 1.71 -14.20
N ASP A 163 -8.53 0.98 -14.96
CA ASP A 163 -9.79 0.44 -14.47
C ASP A 163 -9.55 -0.62 -13.37
N VAL A 164 -10.63 -0.95 -12.65
CA VAL A 164 -10.57 -1.80 -11.48
C VAL A 164 -9.95 -3.17 -11.73
N ALA A 165 -10.34 -3.83 -12.83
CA ALA A 165 -9.87 -5.19 -13.13
C ALA A 165 -8.37 -5.21 -13.46
N ARG A 166 -7.92 -4.23 -14.25
CA ARG A 166 -6.50 -4.08 -14.61
C ARG A 166 -5.65 -3.65 -13.42
N ARG A 167 -6.21 -2.83 -12.53
CA ARG A 167 -5.55 -2.43 -11.28
C ARG A 167 -5.25 -3.63 -10.41
N ASP A 168 -6.24 -4.52 -10.19
CA ASP A 168 -6.07 -5.72 -9.39
C ASP A 168 -5.04 -6.67 -10.02
N GLU A 169 -4.98 -6.77 -11.35
CA GLU A 169 -3.96 -7.53 -12.07
C GLU A 169 -2.54 -7.00 -11.81
N VAL A 170 -2.33 -5.69 -11.94
CA VAL A 170 -1.01 -5.08 -11.72
C VAL A 170 -0.59 -5.13 -10.25
N LEU A 171 -1.52 -4.98 -9.31
CA LEU A 171 -1.24 -5.15 -7.88
C LEU A 171 -0.66 -6.53 -7.57
N ARG A 172 -1.19 -7.60 -8.17
CA ARG A 172 -0.64 -8.96 -8.01
C ARG A 172 0.80 -9.06 -8.51
N TYR A 173 1.14 -8.39 -9.60
CA TYR A 173 2.53 -8.34 -10.06
C TYR A 173 3.46 -7.60 -9.09
N ILE A 174 2.98 -6.51 -8.45
CA ILE A 174 3.76 -5.78 -7.45
C ILE A 174 3.97 -6.64 -6.19
N GLU A 175 2.96 -7.41 -5.77
CA GLU A 175 3.09 -8.39 -4.68
C GLU A 175 4.15 -9.44 -5.01
N LEU A 176 4.09 -10.04 -6.20
CA LEU A 176 5.09 -11.02 -6.66
C LEU A 176 6.51 -10.41 -6.71
N LEU A 177 6.64 -9.16 -7.15
CA LEU A 177 7.92 -8.46 -7.18
C LEU A 177 8.50 -8.23 -5.78
N ARG A 178 7.65 -7.90 -4.79
CA ARG A 178 8.06 -7.76 -3.38
C ARG A 178 8.65 -9.06 -2.86
N ASP A 179 8.00 -10.18 -3.15
CA ASP A 179 8.35 -11.49 -2.60
C ASP A 179 9.57 -12.10 -3.31
N ASP A 180 9.76 -11.81 -4.58
CA ASP A 180 10.80 -12.38 -5.43
C ASP A 180 12.09 -11.55 -5.48
N LEU A 181 11.96 -10.21 -5.45
CA LEU A 181 13.08 -9.30 -5.56
C LEU A 181 13.30 -8.56 -4.25
N ALA A 182 14.47 -8.73 -3.64
CA ALA A 182 14.87 -8.01 -2.42
C ALA A 182 15.19 -6.51 -2.68
N ILE A 183 14.37 -5.84 -3.50
CA ILE A 183 14.49 -4.41 -3.82
C ILE A 183 13.42 -3.65 -3.04
N PRO A 184 13.78 -2.71 -2.16
CA PRO A 184 12.80 -1.88 -1.48
C PRO A 184 12.02 -1.03 -2.48
N ILE A 185 10.74 -0.82 -2.17
CA ILE A 185 9.80 -0.05 -3.00
C ILE A 185 9.26 1.13 -2.19
N VAL A 186 9.29 2.32 -2.75
CA VAL A 186 8.48 3.45 -2.29
C VAL A 186 7.26 3.55 -3.19
N TYR A 187 6.10 3.25 -2.63
CA TYR A 187 4.83 3.19 -3.34
C TYR A 187 3.94 4.38 -2.96
N VAL A 188 3.68 5.26 -3.91
CA VAL A 188 2.81 6.42 -3.72
C VAL A 188 1.41 6.10 -4.18
N SER A 189 0.43 6.31 -3.32
CA SER A 189 -0.98 6.23 -3.68
C SER A 189 -1.84 7.11 -2.79
N HIS A 190 -3.01 7.51 -3.29
CA HIS A 190 -4.09 8.09 -2.52
C HIS A 190 -5.20 7.05 -2.21
N SER A 191 -5.03 5.81 -2.66
CA SER A 191 -5.95 4.69 -2.41
C SER A 191 -5.57 3.96 -1.13
N VAL A 192 -6.42 4.01 -0.12
CA VAL A 192 -6.26 3.23 1.11
C VAL A 192 -6.17 1.73 0.80
N ALA A 193 -6.95 1.25 -0.18
CA ALA A 193 -6.95 -0.16 -0.56
C ALA A 193 -5.58 -0.63 -1.11
N GLU A 194 -4.90 0.20 -1.90
CA GLU A 194 -3.58 -0.11 -2.43
C GLU A 194 -2.52 -0.11 -1.33
N ILE A 195 -2.52 0.95 -0.50
CA ILE A 195 -1.56 1.08 0.60
C ILE A 195 -1.70 -0.07 1.60
N THR A 196 -2.91 -0.38 2.04
CA THR A 196 -3.14 -1.46 3.02
C THR A 196 -2.87 -2.86 2.45
N ARG A 197 -2.91 -3.02 1.14
CA ARG A 197 -2.59 -4.28 0.46
C ARG A 197 -1.09 -4.48 0.27
N LEU A 198 -0.36 -3.43 -0.08
CA LEU A 198 1.03 -3.52 -0.52
C LEU A 198 2.04 -3.11 0.54
N ALA A 199 1.77 -2.04 1.30
CA ALA A 199 2.77 -1.45 2.16
C ALA A 199 2.92 -2.19 3.50
N ASP A 200 4.14 -2.25 3.99
CA ASP A 200 4.46 -2.73 5.34
C ASP A 200 4.54 -1.54 6.31
N THR A 201 5.21 -0.47 5.88
CA THR A 201 5.28 0.81 6.60
C THR A 201 4.57 1.87 5.78
N VAL A 202 3.82 2.76 6.44
CA VAL A 202 3.19 3.90 5.78
C VAL A 202 3.68 5.23 6.35
N VAL A 203 3.92 6.17 5.46
CA VAL A 203 4.19 7.59 5.77
C VAL A 203 3.00 8.40 5.29
N ILE A 204 2.27 9.02 6.22
CA ILE A 204 1.15 9.91 5.88
C ILE A 204 1.65 11.33 5.74
N LEU A 205 1.44 11.88 4.54
CA LEU A 205 1.79 13.25 4.21
C LEU A 205 0.56 14.16 4.24
N SER A 206 0.67 15.31 4.89
CA SER A 206 -0.29 16.41 4.84
C SER A 206 0.45 17.74 4.81
N ASP A 207 0.05 18.63 3.90
CA ASP A 207 0.57 19.99 3.80
C ASP A 207 2.11 20.07 3.83
N GLY A 208 2.75 19.15 3.11
CA GLY A 208 4.21 19.08 2.99
C GLY A 208 4.94 18.48 4.19
N LYS A 209 4.24 17.87 5.15
CA LYS A 209 4.83 17.26 6.34
C LYS A 209 4.46 15.79 6.48
N ALA A 210 5.36 14.99 7.04
CA ALA A 210 5.04 13.66 7.53
C ALA A 210 4.34 13.78 8.89
N ILE A 211 3.06 13.46 8.95
CA ILE A 211 2.24 13.58 10.16
C ILE A 211 2.12 12.25 10.92
N ALA A 212 2.39 11.14 10.27
CA ALA A 212 2.48 9.83 10.87
C ALA A 212 3.41 8.93 10.06
N VAL A 213 4.15 8.08 10.75
CA VAL A 213 5.05 7.05 10.18
C VAL A 213 4.93 5.82 11.08
N GLY A 214 4.79 4.64 10.50
CA GLY A 214 4.72 3.39 11.25
C GLY A 214 4.15 2.24 10.44
N ASP A 215 3.89 1.16 11.12
CA ASP A 215 3.25 -0.02 10.56
C ASP A 215 1.88 0.35 9.94
N VAL A 216 1.58 -0.23 8.78
CA VAL A 216 0.38 0.12 8.03
C VAL A 216 -0.89 -0.17 8.83
N ASP A 217 -0.92 -1.25 9.61
CA ASP A 217 -2.10 -1.66 10.37
C ASP A 217 -2.36 -0.70 11.53
N GLU A 218 -1.29 -0.31 12.23
CA GLU A 218 -1.36 0.64 13.33
C GLU A 218 -1.79 2.03 12.83
N VAL A 219 -1.08 2.57 11.83
CA VAL A 219 -1.29 3.93 11.35
C VAL A 219 -2.65 4.08 10.67
N MET A 220 -3.06 3.11 9.83
CA MET A 220 -4.35 3.16 9.14
C MET A 220 -5.54 2.89 10.08
N GLY A 221 -5.32 2.28 11.24
CA GLY A 221 -6.31 2.10 12.31
C GLY A 221 -6.58 3.36 13.14
N ARG A 222 -5.71 4.37 13.11
CA ARG A 222 -5.80 5.58 13.95
C ARG A 222 -6.97 6.47 13.58
N LEU A 223 -7.79 6.84 14.57
CA LEU A 223 -8.96 7.70 14.38
C LEU A 223 -8.59 9.17 14.15
N ASP A 224 -7.51 9.66 14.74
CA ASP A 224 -7.03 11.04 14.60
C ASP A 224 -6.51 11.36 13.19
N LEU A 225 -6.12 10.36 12.42
CA LEU A 225 -5.67 10.47 11.03
C LEU A 225 -6.80 10.41 9.98
N ARG A 226 -8.05 10.27 10.41
CA ARG A 226 -9.24 10.19 9.51
C ARG A 226 -9.40 11.37 8.55
N PRO A 227 -9.08 12.62 8.92
CA PRO A 227 -9.11 13.72 7.95
C PRO A 227 -8.25 13.47 6.71
N GLN A 228 -7.14 12.72 6.85
CA GLN A 228 -6.18 12.42 5.79
C GLN A 228 -6.50 11.09 5.08
N THR A 229 -6.84 10.03 5.84
CA THR A 229 -7.10 8.69 5.30
C THR A 229 -8.47 8.53 4.66
N GLY A 230 -9.34 9.52 4.82
CA GLY A 230 -10.69 9.53 4.23
C GLY A 230 -11.72 8.79 5.09
N ARG A 231 -12.86 9.42 5.31
CA ARG A 231 -13.95 8.85 6.13
C ARG A 231 -14.62 7.65 5.49
N TYR A 232 -14.70 7.60 4.17
CA TYR A 232 -15.43 6.53 3.44
C TYR A 232 -14.61 5.24 3.30
N GLU A 233 -13.30 5.33 3.31
CA GLU A 233 -12.39 4.19 3.19
C GLU A 233 -11.85 3.70 4.53
N ALA A 234 -12.39 4.24 5.65
CA ALA A 234 -12.05 3.79 6.99
C ALA A 234 -12.19 2.25 7.11
N GLY A 235 -11.19 1.63 7.67
CA GLY A 235 -11.14 0.18 7.86
C GLY A 235 -9.98 -0.19 8.76
N ALA A 236 -9.87 -1.48 9.02
CA ALA A 236 -8.74 -2.10 9.69
C ALA A 236 -8.09 -3.09 8.73
N VAL A 237 -6.82 -3.31 8.87
CA VAL A 237 -6.10 -4.41 8.25
C VAL A 237 -5.78 -5.42 9.34
N ILE A 238 -5.91 -6.69 9.04
CA ILE A 238 -5.65 -7.78 9.99
C ILE A 238 -4.70 -8.74 9.30
N ASP A 239 -3.53 -8.96 9.87
CA ASP A 239 -2.63 -10.03 9.48
C ASP A 239 -3.20 -11.37 9.93
N THR A 240 -3.34 -12.27 8.99
CA THR A 240 -3.96 -13.58 9.20
C THR A 240 -3.12 -14.69 8.59
N VAL A 241 -3.40 -15.92 8.97
CA VAL A 241 -2.85 -17.15 8.37
C VAL A 241 -4.00 -17.99 7.86
N VAL A 242 -3.88 -18.55 6.66
CA VAL A 242 -4.85 -19.49 6.12
C VAL A 242 -4.91 -20.75 6.98
N ALA A 243 -6.03 -20.97 7.65
CA ALA A 243 -6.24 -22.15 8.51
C ALA A 243 -6.84 -23.34 7.74
N GLY A 244 -7.63 -23.08 6.69
CA GLY A 244 -8.23 -24.11 5.88
C GLY A 244 -9.18 -23.59 4.81
N HIS A 245 -9.50 -24.45 3.85
CA HIS A 245 -10.45 -24.18 2.78
C HIS A 245 -11.66 -25.11 2.90
N ASP A 246 -12.84 -24.52 2.81
CA ASP A 246 -14.09 -25.24 2.65
C ASP A 246 -14.47 -25.23 1.16
N THR A 247 -14.16 -26.32 0.48
CA THR A 247 -14.39 -26.43 -0.97
C THR A 247 -15.87 -26.63 -1.32
N GLU A 248 -16.68 -27.12 -0.37
CA GLU A 248 -18.13 -27.31 -0.56
C GLU A 248 -18.84 -25.95 -0.66
N TYR A 249 -18.49 -25.01 0.22
CA TYR A 249 -19.11 -23.68 0.25
C TYR A 249 -18.29 -22.60 -0.40
N GLY A 250 -17.06 -22.90 -0.89
CA GLY A 250 -16.16 -21.92 -1.51
C GLY A 250 -15.71 -20.85 -0.52
N LEU A 251 -15.37 -21.25 0.71
CA LEU A 251 -14.96 -20.37 1.79
C LEU A 251 -13.54 -20.71 2.27
N THR A 252 -12.85 -19.72 2.80
CA THR A 252 -11.54 -19.88 3.44
C THR A 252 -11.62 -19.39 4.87
N THR A 253 -11.11 -20.18 5.80
CA THR A 253 -10.93 -19.79 7.20
C THR A 253 -9.55 -19.21 7.40
N LEU A 254 -9.49 -17.99 7.91
CA LEU A 254 -8.29 -17.24 8.22
C LEU A 254 -8.18 -17.08 9.74
N ARG A 255 -7.02 -17.39 10.32
CA ARG A 255 -6.77 -17.29 11.77
C ARG A 255 -5.88 -16.10 12.09
N PHE A 256 -6.19 -15.40 13.17
CA PHE A 256 -5.39 -14.33 13.75
C PHE A 256 -5.51 -14.38 15.30
N ASP A 257 -4.77 -13.54 16.01
CA ASP A 257 -4.77 -13.53 17.49
C ASP A 257 -6.16 -13.29 18.11
N GLY A 258 -7.03 -12.53 17.42
CA GLY A 258 -8.40 -12.23 17.90
C GLY A 258 -9.46 -13.29 17.57
N GLY A 259 -9.10 -14.38 16.89
CA GLY A 259 -10.04 -15.42 16.48
C GLY A 259 -9.91 -15.87 15.03
N GLU A 260 -11.03 -16.18 14.40
CA GLU A 260 -11.09 -16.65 13.01
C GLU A 260 -12.02 -15.76 12.18
N LEU A 261 -11.63 -15.57 10.93
CA LEU A 261 -12.44 -14.92 9.90
C LEU A 261 -12.74 -15.90 8.78
N THR A 262 -14.00 -16.04 8.44
CA THR A 262 -14.43 -16.78 7.24
C THR A 262 -14.67 -15.78 6.12
N VAL A 263 -13.96 -15.99 5.01
CA VAL A 263 -14.01 -15.12 3.81
C VAL A 263 -14.34 -15.97 2.57
N PRO A 264 -14.77 -15.38 1.44
CA PRO A 264 -14.84 -16.08 0.18
C PRO A 264 -13.48 -16.64 -0.22
N ASN A 265 -13.48 -17.67 -1.07
CA ASN A 265 -12.28 -18.42 -1.46
C ASN A 265 -11.07 -17.51 -1.78
N VAL A 266 -9.96 -17.76 -1.11
CA VAL A 266 -8.66 -17.10 -1.28
C VAL A 266 -7.70 -18.08 -1.96
N GLU A 267 -6.99 -17.62 -2.97
CA GLU A 267 -6.00 -18.41 -3.71
C GLU A 267 -4.63 -18.43 -2.97
N ALA A 268 -4.62 -18.86 -1.72
CA ALA A 268 -3.41 -19.00 -0.90
C ALA A 268 -3.40 -20.39 -0.26
N LEU A 269 -2.22 -20.94 0.00
CA LEU A 269 -2.09 -22.26 0.62
C LEU A 269 -2.33 -22.20 2.14
N VAL A 270 -2.74 -23.32 2.72
CA VAL A 270 -2.86 -23.44 4.19
C VAL A 270 -1.49 -23.20 4.81
N GLY A 271 -1.43 -22.30 5.80
CA GLY A 271 -0.22 -21.84 6.46
C GLY A 271 0.38 -20.55 5.88
N GLU A 272 -0.07 -20.11 4.72
CA GLU A 272 0.38 -18.83 4.15
C GLU A 272 -0.24 -17.64 4.89
N ARG A 273 0.52 -16.55 4.95
CA ARG A 273 0.07 -15.28 5.53
C ARG A 273 -0.74 -14.50 4.52
N VAL A 274 -1.83 -13.91 4.98
CA VAL A 274 -2.75 -13.10 4.16
C VAL A 274 -3.20 -11.90 4.96
N ARG A 275 -3.14 -10.71 4.37
CA ARG A 275 -3.72 -9.50 4.95
C ARG A 275 -5.18 -9.36 4.56
N VAL A 276 -6.03 -9.08 5.53
CA VAL A 276 -7.47 -8.89 5.30
C VAL A 276 -7.88 -7.50 5.73
N ARG A 277 -8.41 -6.73 4.80
CA ARG A 277 -9.00 -5.42 5.08
C ARG A 277 -10.47 -5.55 5.44
N VAL A 278 -10.83 -5.09 6.65
CA VAL A 278 -12.21 -4.97 7.13
C VAL A 278 -12.65 -3.52 7.05
N ARG A 279 -13.63 -3.21 6.20
CA ARG A 279 -14.13 -1.84 6.05
C ARG A 279 -15.01 -1.46 7.24
N ALA A 280 -14.82 -0.30 7.81
CA ALA A 280 -15.57 0.15 8.99
C ALA A 280 -17.09 0.16 8.80
N ARG A 281 -17.57 0.39 7.57
CA ARG A 281 -19.00 0.38 7.23
C ARG A 281 -19.62 -1.02 7.22
N ASP A 282 -18.79 -2.05 7.09
CA ASP A 282 -19.22 -3.45 7.01
C ASP A 282 -19.20 -4.15 8.38
N VAL A 283 -18.79 -3.40 9.42
CA VAL A 283 -18.80 -3.87 10.83
C VAL A 283 -20.05 -3.40 11.53
N ALA A 284 -20.89 -4.34 11.93
CA ALA A 284 -22.01 -4.09 12.87
C ALA A 284 -21.58 -4.46 14.29
N LEU A 285 -22.28 -3.92 15.30
CA LEU A 285 -21.98 -4.12 16.71
C LEU A 285 -23.15 -4.77 17.44
N ALA A 286 -22.85 -5.65 18.40
CA ALA A 286 -23.83 -6.23 19.30
C ALA A 286 -23.29 -6.27 20.73
N LEU A 287 -24.15 -6.04 21.73
CA LEU A 287 -23.80 -6.08 23.16
C LEU A 287 -23.60 -7.51 23.66
N THR A 288 -24.35 -8.45 23.09
CA THR A 288 -24.28 -9.87 23.42
C THR A 288 -24.00 -10.69 22.16
N ARG A 289 -23.45 -11.89 22.32
CA ARG A 289 -23.21 -12.77 21.19
C ARG A 289 -24.54 -13.15 20.53
N PRO A 290 -24.79 -12.70 19.27
CA PRO A 290 -26.04 -12.97 18.62
C PRO A 290 -26.14 -14.43 18.15
N VAL A 291 -27.35 -14.95 18.04
CA VAL A 291 -27.68 -16.26 17.52
C VAL A 291 -28.72 -16.16 16.39
N GLY A 292 -28.73 -17.11 15.48
CA GLY A 292 -29.72 -17.16 14.40
C GLY A 292 -29.54 -16.09 13.33
N LEU A 293 -28.29 -15.69 13.05
CA LEU A 293 -27.94 -14.71 12.03
C LEU A 293 -27.23 -15.33 10.86
N SER A 294 -27.32 -14.71 9.68
CA SER A 294 -26.53 -15.06 8.50
C SER A 294 -25.09 -14.50 8.52
N VAL A 295 -24.72 -13.81 9.58
CA VAL A 295 -23.35 -13.29 9.77
C VAL A 295 -22.51 -14.37 10.43
N ILE A 296 -21.48 -14.81 9.73
CA ILE A 296 -20.59 -15.90 10.20
C ILE A 296 -19.52 -15.34 11.14
N ASN A 297 -18.91 -14.20 10.80
CA ASN A 297 -17.82 -13.63 11.58
C ASN A 297 -18.38 -12.81 12.76
N VAL A 298 -18.30 -13.37 13.95
CA VAL A 298 -18.71 -12.75 15.22
C VAL A 298 -17.51 -12.73 16.15
N LEU A 299 -16.86 -11.59 16.26
CA LEU A 299 -15.60 -11.40 16.95
C LEU A 299 -15.83 -10.69 18.30
N PRO A 300 -15.42 -11.28 19.43
CA PRO A 300 -15.45 -10.58 20.71
C PRO A 300 -14.37 -9.49 20.73
N GLY A 301 -14.71 -8.31 21.26
CA GLY A 301 -13.77 -7.20 21.32
C GLY A 301 -14.09 -6.23 22.44
N THR A 302 -13.12 -5.38 22.77
CA THR A 302 -13.24 -4.30 23.74
C THR A 302 -13.33 -2.97 23.00
N LEU A 303 -14.30 -2.14 23.32
CA LEU A 303 -14.42 -0.78 22.82
C LEU A 303 -13.29 0.09 23.40
N VAL A 304 -12.41 0.62 22.55
CA VAL A 304 -11.21 1.37 22.96
C VAL A 304 -11.44 2.87 22.87
N ALA A 305 -12.08 3.33 21.81
CA ALA A 305 -12.29 4.75 21.59
C ALA A 305 -13.55 5.02 20.75
N ILE A 306 -14.14 6.19 20.95
CA ILE A 306 -15.28 6.68 20.20
C ILE A 306 -14.91 8.03 19.57
N ALA A 307 -14.92 8.12 18.24
CA ALA A 307 -14.78 9.38 17.52
C ALA A 307 -16.12 9.88 17.03
N ASP A 308 -16.50 11.09 17.45
CA ASP A 308 -17.69 11.81 17.00
C ASP A 308 -17.27 13.06 16.19
N PRO A 309 -17.08 12.92 14.87
CA PRO A 309 -16.61 14.03 14.02
C PRO A 309 -17.69 15.07 13.73
N GLY A 310 -18.82 14.99 14.42
CA GLY A 310 -20.02 15.74 14.12
C GLY A 310 -20.90 15.08 13.04
N GLY A 311 -22.19 15.34 13.07
CA GLY A 311 -23.18 14.77 12.13
C GLY A 311 -23.77 13.44 12.60
N PRO A 312 -24.41 12.65 11.70
CA PRO A 312 -25.20 11.48 12.07
C PRO A 312 -24.39 10.20 12.32
N ILE A 313 -23.08 10.20 12.04
CA ILE A 313 -22.23 9.01 12.06
C ILE A 313 -21.13 9.16 13.11
N VAL A 314 -20.87 8.08 13.84
CA VAL A 314 -19.73 7.93 14.76
C VAL A 314 -18.87 6.74 14.37
N GLU A 315 -17.58 6.81 14.71
CA GLU A 315 -16.63 5.71 14.52
C GLU A 315 -16.24 5.14 15.87
N ILE A 316 -16.29 3.82 15.95
CA ILE A 316 -16.03 3.05 17.17
C ILE A 316 -14.78 2.20 16.92
N GLN A 317 -13.73 2.42 17.70
CA GLN A 317 -12.54 1.60 17.65
C GLN A 317 -12.65 0.45 18.64
N LEU A 318 -12.39 -0.75 18.17
CA LEU A 318 -12.44 -2.00 18.93
C LEU A 318 -11.08 -2.67 18.91
N ARG A 319 -10.68 -3.24 20.03
CA ARG A 319 -9.56 -4.17 20.11
C ARG A 319 -10.11 -5.60 20.10
N VAL A 320 -9.64 -6.41 19.15
CA VAL A 320 -10.00 -7.82 18.96
C VAL A 320 -8.71 -8.63 18.93
N GLY A 321 -8.33 -9.22 20.08
CA GLY A 321 -6.96 -9.72 20.28
C GLY A 321 -5.94 -8.60 20.15
N ALA A 322 -4.91 -8.78 19.32
CA ALA A 322 -3.95 -7.74 18.96
C ALA A 322 -4.45 -6.80 17.87
N ALA A 323 -5.49 -7.18 17.11
CA ALA A 323 -5.99 -6.39 16.00
C ALA A 323 -6.87 -5.21 16.44
N SER A 324 -6.79 -4.11 15.71
CA SER A 324 -7.66 -2.94 15.87
C SER A 324 -8.71 -2.93 14.78
N LEU A 325 -9.98 -3.10 15.13
CA LEU A 325 -11.11 -2.96 14.21
C LEU A 325 -11.78 -1.60 14.38
N VAL A 326 -12.36 -1.10 13.30
CA VAL A 326 -13.19 0.11 13.35
C VAL A 326 -14.59 -0.23 12.84
N ALA A 327 -15.60 0.14 13.60
CA ALA A 327 -17.01 0.11 13.19
C ALA A 327 -17.53 1.52 12.94
N ARG A 328 -18.33 1.67 11.89
CA ARG A 328 -18.97 2.93 11.55
C ARG A 328 -20.47 2.79 11.70
N ILE A 329 -21.02 3.45 12.71
CA ILE A 329 -22.44 3.33 13.07
C ILE A 329 -23.11 4.70 13.12
N THR A 330 -24.45 4.72 13.22
CA THR A 330 -25.17 5.96 13.44
C THR A 330 -25.00 6.43 14.90
N LYS A 331 -25.05 7.75 15.08
CA LYS A 331 -25.05 8.35 16.42
C LYS A 331 -26.24 7.83 17.25
N ARG A 332 -27.37 7.57 16.62
CA ARG A 332 -28.55 6.96 17.23
C ARG A 332 -28.22 5.57 17.78
N SER A 333 -27.60 4.70 16.96
CA SER A 333 -27.21 3.36 17.42
C SER A 333 -26.24 3.38 18.60
N ARG A 334 -25.29 4.35 18.64
CA ARG A 334 -24.41 4.53 19.80
C ARG A 334 -25.20 4.78 21.08
N VAL A 335 -26.19 5.68 21.01
CA VAL A 335 -27.04 6.02 22.18
C VAL A 335 -27.92 4.87 22.57
N ASP A 336 -28.62 4.25 21.62
CA ASP A 336 -29.56 3.14 21.88
C ASP A 336 -28.84 1.89 22.46
N LEU A 337 -27.60 1.65 22.06
CA LEU A 337 -26.75 0.57 22.61
C LEU A 337 -25.99 0.98 23.87
N GLY A 338 -26.02 2.25 24.27
CA GLY A 338 -25.29 2.73 25.46
C GLY A 338 -23.78 2.47 25.39
N LEU A 339 -23.16 2.65 24.21
CA LEU A 339 -21.76 2.31 23.98
C LEU A 339 -20.81 3.25 24.74
N ALA A 340 -19.90 2.66 25.52
CA ALA A 340 -18.90 3.34 26.30
C ALA A 340 -17.52 2.66 26.17
N GLU A 341 -16.46 3.43 26.36
CA GLU A 341 -15.09 2.90 26.38
C GLU A 341 -14.90 1.88 27.50
N GLY A 342 -14.10 0.84 27.21
CA GLY A 342 -13.88 -0.30 28.10
C GLY A 342 -14.94 -1.41 28.03
N GLN A 343 -16.06 -1.20 27.32
CA GLN A 343 -17.14 -2.16 27.21
C GLN A 343 -16.75 -3.36 26.33
N GLN A 344 -17.10 -4.57 26.77
CA GLN A 344 -17.01 -5.79 25.97
C GLN A 344 -18.21 -5.86 25.03
N ILE A 345 -17.96 -6.01 23.74
CA ILE A 345 -18.97 -6.08 22.69
C ILE A 345 -18.54 -7.05 21.58
N TYR A 346 -19.43 -7.32 20.66
CA TYR A 346 -19.17 -8.17 19.52
C TYR A 346 -19.17 -7.37 18.22
N ALA A 347 -18.12 -7.54 17.42
CA ALA A 347 -18.05 -7.05 16.05
C ALA A 347 -18.58 -8.14 15.10
N LEU A 348 -19.49 -7.78 14.22
CA LEU A 348 -20.12 -8.66 13.26
C LEU A 348 -19.72 -8.23 11.86
N VAL A 349 -19.14 -9.16 11.08
CA VAL A 349 -18.71 -8.91 9.69
C VAL A 349 -19.26 -10.00 8.80
N LYS A 350 -19.97 -9.62 7.73
CA LYS A 350 -20.47 -10.60 6.76
C LYS A 350 -19.31 -11.14 5.94
N ALA A 351 -19.26 -12.47 5.73
CA ALA A 351 -18.26 -13.08 4.84
C ALA A 351 -18.28 -12.48 3.43
N VAL A 352 -19.45 -12.18 2.89
CA VAL A 352 -19.62 -11.57 1.56
C VAL A 352 -19.16 -10.10 1.47
N SER A 353 -18.80 -9.46 2.59
CA SER A 353 -18.19 -8.12 2.57
C SER A 353 -16.73 -8.13 2.14
N PHE A 354 -16.09 -9.31 2.16
CA PHE A 354 -14.73 -9.49 1.68
C PHE A 354 -14.75 -9.77 0.18
N ASP A 355 -14.14 -8.92 -0.59
CA ASP A 355 -13.89 -9.11 -2.01
C ASP A 355 -12.38 -9.35 -2.24
N ARG A 356 -11.98 -9.66 -3.48
CA ARG A 356 -10.56 -9.87 -3.83
C ARG A 356 -9.66 -8.68 -3.48
N ARG A 357 -10.21 -7.47 -3.29
CA ARG A 357 -9.48 -6.27 -2.88
C ARG A 357 -9.31 -6.15 -1.37
N SER A 358 -10.10 -6.94 -0.63
CA SER A 358 -10.02 -7.00 0.82
C SER A 358 -8.95 -7.97 1.30
N VAL A 359 -8.34 -8.75 0.39
CA VAL A 359 -7.33 -9.77 0.71
C VAL A 359 -6.07 -9.46 -0.09
N GLY A 360 -4.96 -9.26 0.61
CA GLY A 360 -3.61 -9.13 0.06
C GLY A 360 -2.74 -10.27 0.54
N TYR A 361 -1.74 -10.65 -0.24
CA TYR A 361 -0.73 -11.62 0.20
C TYR A 361 0.31 -10.88 1.05
N ALA A 362 0.63 -11.41 2.24
CA ALA A 362 1.54 -10.79 3.22
C ALA A 362 2.99 -11.20 3.00
#